data_29d53ecba19ff8ac1d61622d56e61db7
#
_entry.id   29d53ecba19ff8ac1d61622d56e61db7
#
_cell.length_a   1.000
_cell.length_b   1.000
_cell.length_c   1.000
_cell.angle_alpha   90.00
_cell.angle_beta   90.00
_cell.angle_gamma   90.00
#
_symmetry.space_group_name_H-M   'P 1'
#
loop_
_entity.id
_entity.type
_entity.pdbx_description
1 polymer ?
#
loop_
_entity_poly.entity_id
_entity_poly.type
_entity_poly.pdbx_seq_one_letter_code
_entity_poly.pdbx_strand_id
1 'polypeptide(L)'
;MIVKKMPILQGFPDPDTVKFLSSAELKLSEFSPIFYDIETTGLSRYSTFVYLIGAVRYEQNLWILTQWLAESPEEESLIIEEFTRYIQGATCTIQYNGNRFDQPYLEERCRRSGLPSPFGELPSIDLYQSLRSCQTLFKLSRMKQPDLENLFPSIHRIHCDGGQCIRLYPSSLVVFINCQVHYFVF
;
A
#
# COMPACT_ATOMS: atom_id res chain seq x y z
N MET A 1 16.61 -5.29 9.18
CA MET A 1 15.42 -4.47 8.82
C MET A 1 15.82 -3.00 8.66
N ILE A 2 15.43 -2.39 7.56
CA ILE A 2 15.65 -0.96 7.31
C ILE A 2 14.30 -0.24 7.30
N VAL A 3 14.22 0.91 7.97
CA VAL A 3 13.02 1.76 8.00
C VAL A 3 13.35 3.12 7.39
N LYS A 4 12.53 3.59 6.46
CA LYS A 4 12.65 4.89 5.84
C LYS A 4 11.35 5.67 5.99
N LYS A 5 11.46 6.95 6.39
CA LYS A 5 10.33 7.89 6.41
C LYS A 5 10.64 9.09 5.53
N MET A 6 9.68 9.52 4.72
CA MET A 6 9.82 10.69 3.87
C MET A 6 8.49 11.41 3.66
N PRO A 7 8.47 12.75 3.63
CA PRO A 7 7.29 13.48 3.24
C PRO A 7 7.02 13.32 1.74
N ILE A 8 5.74 13.22 1.39
CA ILE A 8 5.29 13.27 0.00
C ILE A 8 4.86 14.72 -0.27
N LEU A 9 5.62 15.40 -1.12
CA LEU A 9 5.44 16.82 -1.36
C LEU A 9 4.43 17.13 -2.48
N GLN A 10 4.12 16.16 -3.33
CA GLN A 10 3.22 16.33 -4.49
C GLN A 10 2.44 15.04 -4.78
N GLY A 11 1.27 15.18 -5.39
CA GLY A 11 0.51 14.06 -5.93
C GLY A 11 -0.46 13.37 -4.96
N PHE A 12 -0.47 13.71 -3.68
CA PHE A 12 -1.50 13.23 -2.76
C PHE A 12 -2.64 14.25 -2.64
N PRO A 13 -3.88 13.75 -2.60
CA PRO A 13 -5.04 14.62 -2.46
C PRO A 13 -5.05 15.30 -1.10
N ASP A 14 -5.71 16.45 -1.02
CA ASP A 14 -6.08 17.05 0.25
C ASP A 14 -6.87 16.04 1.10
N PRO A 15 -6.57 15.95 2.43
CA PRO A 15 -7.28 15.04 3.33
C PRO A 15 -8.79 15.16 3.29
N ASP A 16 -9.34 16.36 3.07
CA ASP A 16 -10.76 16.56 2.94
C ASP A 16 -11.33 15.93 1.65
N THR A 17 -10.55 15.90 0.58
CA THR A 17 -10.91 15.16 -0.64
C THR A 17 -10.95 13.66 -0.41
N VAL A 18 -10.01 13.11 0.35
CA VAL A 18 -9.98 11.67 0.67
C VAL A 18 -11.19 11.25 1.50
N LYS A 19 -11.70 12.12 2.37
CA LYS A 19 -12.91 11.87 3.17
C LYS A 19 -14.16 11.62 2.31
N PHE A 20 -14.26 12.27 1.15
CA PHE A 20 -15.38 12.04 0.21
C PHE A 20 -15.38 10.63 -0.40
N LEU A 21 -14.24 9.96 -0.44
CA LEU A 21 -14.11 8.61 -0.99
C LEU A 21 -14.61 7.54 -0.01
N SER A 22 -14.76 7.86 1.26
CA SER A 22 -15.30 6.93 2.25
C SER A 22 -16.82 7.01 2.25
N SER A 23 -17.49 5.97 1.71
CA SER A 23 -18.94 5.77 1.85
C SER A 23 -19.35 5.37 3.27
N ALA A 24 -18.42 5.21 4.19
CA ALA A 24 -18.66 4.90 5.58
C ALA A 24 -19.14 6.18 6.32
N GLU A 25 -20.09 6.03 7.24
CA GLU A 25 -20.54 7.07 8.18
C GLU A 25 -19.43 7.46 9.18
N LEU A 26 -18.21 7.65 8.70
CA LEU A 26 -17.09 8.08 9.51
C LEU A 26 -17.26 9.56 9.83
N LYS A 27 -17.21 9.89 11.13
CA LYS A 27 -17.19 11.28 11.56
C LYS A 27 -15.97 11.96 10.94
N LEU A 28 -16.22 12.99 10.14
CA LEU A 28 -15.20 13.73 9.36
C LEU A 28 -14.01 14.22 10.21
N SER A 29 -14.22 14.48 11.50
CA SER A 29 -13.20 14.98 12.43
C SER A 29 -12.17 13.95 12.86
N GLU A 30 -12.43 12.64 12.62
CA GLU A 30 -11.61 11.53 13.11
C GLU A 30 -11.07 10.67 11.97
N PHE A 31 -11.19 11.13 10.73
CA PHE A 31 -10.78 10.34 9.56
C PHE A 31 -9.26 10.26 9.44
N SER A 32 -8.70 9.10 9.71
CA SER A 32 -7.27 8.80 9.63
C SER A 32 -7.02 7.58 8.75
N PRO A 33 -7.10 7.74 7.42
CA PRO A 33 -6.86 6.63 6.50
C PRO A 33 -5.37 6.27 6.44
N ILE A 34 -5.09 5.00 6.16
CA ILE A 34 -3.76 4.53 5.79
C ILE A 34 -3.84 3.93 4.40
N PHE A 35 -3.03 4.46 3.49
CA PHE A 35 -2.75 3.80 2.23
C PHE A 35 -1.61 2.81 2.47
N TYR A 36 -1.69 1.60 1.92
CA TYR A 36 -0.59 0.65 2.02
C TYR A 36 -0.51 -0.26 0.80
N ASP A 37 0.66 -0.80 0.59
CA ASP A 37 0.99 -1.77 -0.44
C ASP A 37 2.15 -2.65 0.02
N ILE A 38 2.28 -3.86 -0.54
CA ILE A 38 3.35 -4.79 -0.18
C ILE A 38 4.12 -5.27 -1.41
N GLU A 39 5.39 -5.60 -1.19
CA GLU A 39 6.20 -6.30 -2.17
C GLU A 39 6.63 -7.66 -1.61
N THR A 40 6.53 -8.68 -2.43
CA THR A 40 6.75 -10.06 -2.04
C THR A 40 7.74 -10.76 -2.97
N THR A 41 8.41 -11.80 -2.48
CA THR A 41 9.33 -12.59 -3.30
C THR A 41 8.62 -13.52 -4.27
N GLY A 42 7.29 -13.52 -4.29
CA GLY A 42 6.47 -14.28 -5.23
C GLY A 42 4.99 -14.25 -4.87
N LEU A 43 4.15 -14.81 -5.74
CA LEU A 43 2.69 -14.72 -5.62
C LEU A 43 2.08 -15.65 -4.55
N SER A 44 2.83 -16.65 -4.08
CA SER A 44 2.33 -17.64 -3.14
C SER A 44 2.58 -17.22 -1.69
N ARG A 45 1.56 -16.70 -1.02
CA ARG A 45 1.62 -16.37 0.41
C ARG A 45 2.03 -17.55 1.33
N TYR A 46 2.03 -18.76 0.80
CA TYR A 46 2.41 -19.97 1.53
C TYR A 46 3.90 -20.31 1.45
N SER A 47 4.57 -19.97 0.36
CA SER A 47 5.94 -20.39 0.07
C SER A 47 6.91 -19.23 -0.13
N THR A 48 6.40 -18.00 -0.19
CA THR A 48 7.20 -16.78 -0.35
C THR A 48 6.93 -15.81 0.80
N PHE A 49 7.66 -14.73 0.91
CA PHE A 49 7.58 -13.81 2.04
C PHE A 49 7.46 -12.35 1.58
N VAL A 50 6.97 -11.50 2.50
CA VAL A 50 6.91 -10.05 2.31
C VAL A 50 8.26 -9.46 2.64
N TYR A 51 8.91 -8.81 1.68
CA TYR A 51 10.19 -8.15 1.93
C TYR A 51 10.08 -6.64 2.09
N LEU A 52 8.98 -6.03 1.61
CA LEU A 52 8.77 -4.60 1.74
C LEU A 52 7.30 -4.31 2.01
N ILE A 53 7.05 -3.47 2.99
CA ILE A 53 5.74 -2.86 3.26
C ILE A 53 5.91 -1.36 3.13
N GLY A 54 5.04 -0.71 2.36
CA GLY A 54 4.93 0.73 2.30
C GLY A 54 3.58 1.20 2.80
N ALA A 55 3.57 2.26 3.58
CA ALA A 55 2.33 2.87 4.02
C ALA A 55 2.43 4.39 4.04
N VAL A 56 1.30 5.04 3.76
CA VAL A 56 1.18 6.49 3.78
C VAL A 56 0.10 6.90 4.76
N ARG A 57 0.42 7.84 5.62
CA ARG A 57 -0.49 8.44 6.59
C ARG A 57 -0.31 9.96 6.59
N TYR A 58 -1.39 10.69 6.90
CA TYR A 58 -1.34 12.13 7.11
C TYR A 58 -0.92 12.43 8.55
N GLU A 59 0.25 13.05 8.71
CA GLU A 59 0.85 13.38 10.00
C GLU A 59 1.42 14.82 9.94
N GLN A 60 1.17 15.62 10.96
CA GLN A 60 1.74 16.98 11.06
C GLN A 60 1.55 17.85 9.80
N ASN A 61 0.35 17.79 9.22
CA ASN A 61 -0.02 18.50 7.98
C ASN A 61 0.74 18.06 6.72
N LEU A 62 1.32 16.85 6.70
CA LEU A 62 1.99 16.26 5.56
C LEU A 62 1.57 14.80 5.37
N TRP A 63 1.55 14.35 4.16
CA TRP A 63 1.51 12.93 3.85
C TRP A 63 2.91 12.34 4.03
N ILE A 64 3.03 11.36 4.92
CA ILE A 64 4.30 10.70 5.23
C ILE A 64 4.26 9.28 4.70
N LEU A 65 5.17 8.97 3.79
CA LEU A 65 5.46 7.60 3.37
C LEU A 65 6.44 6.98 4.36
N THR A 66 6.07 5.85 4.92
CA THR A 66 6.94 4.99 5.73
C THR A 66 7.11 3.66 5.00
N GLN A 67 8.34 3.21 4.89
CA GLN A 67 8.71 1.94 4.27
C GLN A 67 9.50 1.09 5.25
N TRP A 68 9.17 -0.20 5.33
CA TRP A 68 9.87 -1.21 6.11
C TRP A 68 10.39 -2.28 5.18
N LEU A 69 11.70 -2.44 5.10
CA LEU A 69 12.39 -3.44 4.28
C LEU A 69 12.97 -4.53 5.17
N ALA A 70 12.63 -5.77 4.87
CA ALA A 70 13.31 -6.95 5.38
C ALA A 70 14.48 -7.30 4.46
N GLU A 71 15.70 -7.36 5.01
CA GLU A 71 16.90 -7.69 4.24
C GLU A 71 17.07 -9.22 4.12
N SER A 72 16.35 -9.97 4.96
CA SER A 72 16.29 -11.44 4.92
C SER A 72 14.91 -11.95 5.31
N PRO A 73 14.57 -13.22 4.99
CA PRO A 73 13.29 -13.82 5.36
C PRO A 73 13.00 -13.82 6.86
N GLU A 74 14.03 -13.88 7.69
CA GLU A 74 13.93 -13.90 9.14
C GLU A 74 13.43 -12.56 9.70
N GLU A 75 13.60 -11.48 8.96
CA GLU A 75 13.13 -10.14 9.32
C GLU A 75 11.69 -9.85 8.92
N GLU A 76 11.03 -10.75 8.21
CA GLU A 76 9.64 -10.56 7.76
C GLU A 76 8.70 -10.26 8.94
N SER A 77 8.80 -11.03 10.02
CA SER A 77 7.97 -10.82 11.21
C SER A 77 8.16 -9.43 11.82
N LEU A 78 9.38 -8.91 11.80
CA LEU A 78 9.71 -7.59 12.34
C LEU A 78 9.03 -6.47 11.55
N ILE A 79 9.07 -6.52 10.20
CA ILE A 79 8.41 -5.50 9.38
C ILE A 79 6.89 -5.56 9.50
N ILE A 80 6.31 -6.76 9.66
CA ILE A 80 4.89 -6.94 9.89
C ILE A 80 4.47 -6.39 11.26
N GLU A 81 5.25 -6.64 12.31
CA GLU A 81 5.00 -6.07 13.64
C GLU A 81 5.05 -4.54 13.63
N GLU A 82 6.04 -3.95 12.97
CA GLU A 82 6.16 -2.49 12.83
C GLU A 82 4.97 -1.91 12.06
N PHE A 83 4.56 -2.54 10.98
CA PHE A 83 3.37 -2.14 10.25
C PHE A 83 2.11 -2.28 11.11
N THR A 84 1.98 -3.37 11.88
CA THR A 84 0.85 -3.57 12.81
C THR A 84 0.75 -2.47 13.85
N ARG A 85 1.89 -2.00 14.38
CA ARG A 85 1.91 -0.85 15.30
C ARG A 85 1.56 0.45 14.58
N TYR A 86 2.05 0.62 13.36
CA TYR A 86 1.81 1.83 12.57
C TYR A 86 0.34 2.02 12.19
N ILE A 87 -0.38 0.93 11.92
CA ILE A 87 -1.79 0.97 11.51
C ILE A 87 -2.73 1.23 12.70
N GLN A 88 -2.26 1.12 13.94
CA GLN A 88 -3.09 1.39 15.11
C GLN A 88 -3.62 2.83 15.11
N GLY A 89 -4.91 2.97 15.42
CA GLY A 89 -5.61 4.25 15.40
C GLY A 89 -6.00 4.73 14.00
N ALA A 90 -5.78 3.95 12.96
CA ALA A 90 -6.37 4.20 11.66
C ALA A 90 -7.88 3.99 11.69
N THR A 91 -8.61 4.72 10.84
CA THR A 91 -10.05 4.57 10.68
C THR A 91 -10.43 3.66 9.51
N CYS A 92 -9.55 3.52 8.53
CA CYS A 92 -9.67 2.59 7.42
C CYS A 92 -8.33 2.40 6.73
N THR A 93 -8.25 1.34 5.93
CA THR A 93 -7.18 1.15 4.95
C THR A 93 -7.66 1.47 3.54
N ILE A 94 -6.75 1.97 2.71
CA ILE A 94 -7.00 2.24 1.30
C ILE A 94 -5.90 1.55 0.49
N GLN A 95 -6.29 0.75 -0.49
CA GLN A 95 -5.36 0.03 -1.37
C GLN A 95 -5.94 -0.17 -2.77
N TYR A 96 -5.12 -0.60 -3.70
CA TYR A 96 -5.53 -0.94 -5.06
C TYR A 96 -5.47 -2.45 -5.29
N ASN A 97 -6.63 -3.13 -5.37
CA ASN A 97 -6.76 -4.59 -5.48
C ASN A 97 -6.18 -5.39 -4.28
N GLY A 98 -5.94 -4.72 -3.18
CA GLY A 98 -5.31 -5.30 -1.99
C GLY A 98 -6.19 -6.29 -1.25
N ASN A 99 -7.51 -6.18 -1.35
CA ASN A 99 -8.44 -7.17 -0.77
C ASN A 99 -8.27 -8.57 -1.37
N ARG A 100 -7.66 -8.69 -2.55
CA ARG A 100 -7.39 -9.98 -3.20
C ARG A 100 -5.96 -10.46 -3.04
N PHE A 101 -5.02 -9.58 -2.75
CA PHE A 101 -3.61 -9.93 -2.67
C PHE A 101 -2.97 -9.48 -1.36
N ASP A 102 -2.83 -8.19 -1.12
CA ASP A 102 -2.02 -7.63 -0.02
C ASP A 102 -2.56 -8.03 1.35
N GLN A 103 -3.86 -7.80 1.60
CA GLN A 103 -4.48 -8.12 2.87
C GLN A 103 -4.43 -9.62 3.18
N PRO A 104 -4.95 -10.53 2.33
CA PRO A 104 -4.90 -11.97 2.63
C PRO A 104 -3.47 -12.53 2.62
N TYR A 105 -2.51 -11.85 1.98
CA TYR A 105 -1.11 -12.23 2.05
C TYR A 105 -0.55 -11.91 3.44
N LEU A 106 -0.70 -10.69 3.92
CA LEU A 106 -0.26 -10.28 5.25
C LEU A 106 -0.94 -11.10 6.36
N GLU A 107 -2.24 -11.36 6.26
CA GLU A 107 -2.97 -12.19 7.23
C GLU A 107 -2.40 -13.60 7.32
N GLU A 108 -2.08 -14.25 6.18
CA GLU A 108 -1.46 -15.58 6.18
C GLU A 108 -0.05 -15.55 6.77
N ARG A 109 0.73 -14.49 6.50
CA ARG A 109 2.08 -14.35 7.07
C ARG A 109 2.01 -14.12 8.58
N CYS A 110 1.08 -13.31 9.06
CA CYS A 110 0.81 -13.15 10.50
C CYS A 110 0.46 -14.48 11.16
N ARG A 111 -0.48 -15.23 10.56
CA ARG A 111 -0.90 -16.53 11.08
C ARG A 111 0.27 -17.51 11.21
N ARG A 112 1.18 -17.54 10.22
CA ARG A 112 2.37 -18.40 10.24
C ARG A 112 3.40 -18.01 11.30
N SER A 113 3.54 -16.73 11.54
CA SER A 113 4.48 -16.16 12.50
C SER A 113 3.89 -16.06 13.92
N GLY A 114 2.63 -16.49 14.11
CA GLY A 114 1.95 -16.37 15.40
C GLY A 114 1.63 -14.93 15.80
N LEU A 115 1.58 -14.02 14.82
CA LEU A 115 1.25 -12.62 15.01
C LEU A 115 -0.26 -12.38 14.86
N PRO A 116 -0.83 -11.40 15.56
CA PRO A 116 -2.21 -10.98 15.32
C PRO A 116 -2.34 -10.34 13.94
N SER A 117 -3.54 -10.42 13.33
CA SER A 117 -3.84 -9.68 12.09
C SER A 117 -3.71 -8.18 12.34
N PRO A 118 -3.01 -7.43 11.46
CA PRO A 118 -2.93 -5.98 11.58
C PRO A 118 -4.26 -5.28 11.34
N PHE A 119 -5.18 -5.93 10.62
CA PHE A 119 -6.39 -5.28 10.13
C PHE A 119 -7.56 -5.38 11.12
N GLY A 120 -7.74 -6.51 11.83
CA GLY A 120 -8.86 -6.71 12.75
C GLY A 120 -10.21 -6.45 12.08
N GLU A 121 -11.00 -5.52 12.64
CA GLU A 121 -12.28 -5.05 12.07
C GLU A 121 -12.14 -3.73 11.28
N LEU A 122 -10.90 -3.32 10.97
CA LEU A 122 -10.62 -2.07 10.28
C LEU A 122 -11.24 -2.08 8.87
N PRO A 123 -12.11 -1.11 8.53
CA PRO A 123 -12.70 -1.01 7.20
C PRO A 123 -11.61 -0.90 6.12
N SER A 124 -11.85 -1.59 4.99
CA SER A 124 -10.94 -1.61 3.84
C SER A 124 -11.62 -1.02 2.62
N ILE A 125 -11.00 -0.01 2.01
CA ILE A 125 -11.43 0.60 0.76
C ILE A 125 -10.52 0.12 -0.36
N ASP A 126 -11.03 -0.79 -1.20
CA ASP A 126 -10.30 -1.27 -2.38
C ASP A 126 -10.70 -0.44 -3.60
N LEU A 127 -9.79 0.41 -4.05
CA LEU A 127 -10.01 1.33 -5.16
C LEU A 127 -10.28 0.60 -6.48
N TYR A 128 -9.65 -0.57 -6.70
CA TYR A 128 -9.96 -1.37 -7.87
C TYR A 128 -11.43 -1.81 -7.85
N GLN A 129 -11.94 -2.28 -6.71
CA GLN A 129 -13.33 -2.72 -6.62
C GLN A 129 -14.30 -1.55 -6.78
N SER A 130 -13.96 -0.40 -6.21
CA SER A 130 -14.77 0.83 -6.31
C SER A 130 -14.86 1.35 -7.75
N LEU A 131 -13.76 1.28 -8.50
CA LEU A 131 -13.64 1.89 -9.82
C LEU A 131 -13.93 0.94 -10.99
N ARG A 132 -13.93 -0.38 -10.78
CA ARG A 132 -14.05 -1.36 -11.87
C ARG A 132 -15.35 -1.22 -12.69
N SER A 133 -16.43 -0.75 -12.08
CA SER A 133 -17.69 -0.48 -12.78
C SER A 133 -17.59 0.70 -13.77
N CYS A 134 -16.61 1.58 -13.58
CA CYS A 134 -16.35 2.74 -14.43
C CYS A 134 -15.42 2.40 -15.60
N GLN A 135 -14.99 1.16 -15.79
CA GLN A 135 -14.06 0.75 -16.83
C GLN A 135 -14.49 1.21 -18.24
N THR A 136 -15.76 1.02 -18.56
CA THR A 136 -16.32 1.43 -19.85
C THR A 136 -16.33 2.96 -20.00
N LEU A 137 -16.64 3.68 -18.91
CA LEU A 137 -16.62 5.15 -18.88
C LEU A 137 -15.20 5.68 -19.16
N PHE A 138 -14.19 5.05 -18.58
CA PHE A 138 -12.78 5.38 -18.78
C PHE A 138 -12.22 4.88 -20.12
N LYS A 139 -12.99 4.13 -20.90
CA LYS A 139 -12.57 3.50 -22.18
C LYS A 139 -11.32 2.63 -22.02
N LEU A 140 -11.15 1.99 -20.88
CA LEU A 140 -10.00 1.14 -20.60
C LEU A 140 -10.31 -0.32 -20.98
N SER A 141 -9.35 -0.99 -21.61
CA SER A 141 -9.42 -2.43 -21.88
C SER A 141 -9.14 -3.27 -20.63
N ARG A 142 -8.42 -2.70 -19.68
CA ARG A 142 -8.04 -3.31 -18.39
C ARG A 142 -8.08 -2.25 -17.29
N MET A 143 -8.26 -2.70 -16.06
CA MET A 143 -8.25 -1.84 -14.87
C MET A 143 -7.02 -2.13 -14.00
N LYS A 144 -5.84 -2.22 -14.59
CA LYS A 144 -4.59 -2.21 -13.82
C LYS A 144 -4.29 -0.78 -13.38
N GLN A 145 -3.64 -0.62 -12.25
CA GLN A 145 -3.27 0.70 -11.74
C GLN A 145 -2.53 1.57 -12.78
N PRO A 146 -1.53 1.06 -13.54
CA PRO A 146 -0.90 1.84 -14.59
C PRO A 146 -1.85 2.29 -15.71
N ASP A 147 -2.87 1.49 -16.01
CA ASP A 147 -3.84 1.86 -17.05
C ASP A 147 -4.71 3.06 -16.59
N LEU A 148 -5.04 3.12 -15.28
CA LEU A 148 -5.73 4.27 -14.68
C LEU A 148 -4.82 5.50 -14.56
N GLU A 149 -3.59 5.33 -14.10
CA GLU A 149 -2.62 6.43 -13.96
C GLU A 149 -2.38 7.16 -15.28
N ASN A 150 -2.38 6.44 -16.41
CA ASN A 150 -2.25 7.02 -17.75
C ASN A 150 -3.40 7.97 -18.13
N LEU A 151 -4.54 7.94 -17.43
CA LEU A 151 -5.61 8.91 -17.60
C LEU A 151 -5.29 10.28 -16.98
N PHE A 152 -4.30 10.34 -16.10
CA PHE A 152 -3.92 11.53 -15.37
C PHE A 152 -2.51 12.00 -15.80
N PRO A 153 -2.41 13.03 -16.67
CA PRO A 153 -1.14 13.46 -17.25
C PRO A 153 -0.10 13.96 -16.23
N SER A 154 -0.54 14.29 -15.02
CA SER A 154 0.33 14.73 -13.93
C SER A 154 1.03 13.61 -13.20
N ILE A 155 0.67 12.36 -13.47
CA ILE A 155 1.24 11.18 -12.80
C ILE A 155 2.36 10.63 -13.70
N HIS A 156 3.59 10.82 -13.31
CA HIS A 156 4.76 10.26 -13.99
C HIS A 156 5.29 9.06 -13.20
N ARG A 157 5.00 7.87 -13.68
CA ARG A 157 5.57 6.63 -13.12
C ARG A 157 7.02 6.47 -13.59
N ILE A 158 7.97 6.32 -12.66
CA ILE A 158 9.30 5.77 -12.97
C ILE A 158 9.12 4.25 -13.10
N HIS A 159 9.38 3.72 -14.29
CA HIS A 159 9.06 2.34 -14.66
C HIS A 159 9.78 1.30 -13.79
N CYS A 160 9.06 0.76 -12.81
CA CYS A 160 9.44 -0.49 -12.14
C CYS A 160 8.16 -1.29 -11.90
N ASP A 161 8.01 -2.45 -12.51
CA ASP A 161 6.91 -3.35 -12.21
C ASP A 161 7.27 -4.30 -11.06
N GLY A 162 6.27 -4.93 -10.41
CA GLY A 162 6.51 -5.85 -9.29
C GLY A 162 7.46 -7.01 -9.63
N GLY A 163 7.49 -7.46 -10.88
CA GLY A 163 8.45 -8.49 -11.34
C GLY A 163 9.88 -7.95 -11.41
N GLN A 164 10.07 -6.66 -11.66
CA GLN A 164 11.39 -6.01 -11.59
C GLN A 164 11.80 -5.81 -10.14
N CYS A 165 10.86 -5.45 -9.26
CA CYS A 165 11.11 -5.30 -7.82
C CYS A 165 11.61 -6.61 -7.20
N ILE A 166 11.03 -7.75 -7.54
CA ILE A 166 11.49 -9.08 -7.10
C ILE A 166 12.95 -9.33 -7.53
N ARG A 167 13.32 -8.95 -8.75
CA ARG A 167 14.69 -9.13 -9.26
C ARG A 167 15.70 -8.19 -8.62
N LEU A 168 15.26 -7.02 -8.16
CA LEU A 168 16.11 -6.01 -7.53
C LEU A 168 16.26 -6.23 -6.02
N TYR A 169 15.45 -7.09 -5.42
CA TYR A 169 15.50 -7.36 -3.98
C TYR A 169 16.93 -7.67 -3.44
N PRO A 170 17.77 -8.45 -4.14
CA PRO A 170 19.16 -8.67 -3.69
C PRO A 170 20.02 -7.39 -3.65
N SER A 171 19.56 -6.31 -4.30
CA SER A 171 20.26 -5.02 -4.38
C SER A 171 19.52 -3.98 -3.52
N SER A 172 19.36 -4.27 -2.25
CA SER A 172 18.44 -3.65 -1.27
C SER A 172 18.25 -2.13 -1.34
N LEU A 173 19.29 -1.38 -1.72
CA LEU A 173 19.23 0.10 -1.74
C LEU A 173 18.39 0.67 -2.90
N VAL A 174 18.33 -0.03 -4.04
CA VAL A 174 17.63 0.42 -5.25
C VAL A 174 16.12 0.22 -5.13
N VAL A 175 15.70 -0.84 -4.43
CA VAL A 175 14.29 -1.17 -4.19
C VAL A 175 13.61 -0.09 -3.34
N PHE A 176 14.30 0.46 -2.34
CA PHE A 176 13.79 1.51 -1.45
C PHE A 176 13.37 2.80 -2.15
N ILE A 177 14.02 3.12 -3.25
CA ILE A 177 13.81 4.42 -3.91
C ILE A 177 12.78 4.31 -5.03
N ASN A 178 12.67 3.16 -5.69
CA ASN A 178 11.96 3.08 -6.97
C ASN A 178 10.60 2.37 -6.91
N CYS A 179 10.34 1.47 -5.97
CA CYS A 179 9.15 0.63 -6.07
C CYS A 179 7.88 1.23 -5.48
N GLN A 180 7.95 2.07 -4.46
CA GLN A 180 6.74 2.48 -3.75
C GLN A 180 6.35 3.96 -3.80
N VAL A 181 7.19 4.84 -4.28
CA VAL A 181 6.74 6.24 -4.50
C VAL A 181 5.63 6.31 -5.56
N HIS A 182 5.47 5.25 -6.33
CA HIS A 182 4.58 5.20 -7.48
C HIS A 182 3.20 4.58 -7.20
N TYR A 183 3.06 3.77 -6.14
CA TYR A 183 1.78 3.10 -5.84
C TYR A 183 0.77 4.00 -5.11
N PHE A 184 1.20 5.14 -4.59
CA PHE A 184 0.36 6.03 -3.79
C PHE A 184 0.03 7.36 -4.45
N VAL A 185 0.44 7.58 -5.70
CA VAL A 185 0.10 8.80 -6.42
C VAL A 185 -1.23 8.56 -7.15
N PHE A 186 -2.29 9.14 -6.62
CA PHE A 186 -3.61 9.25 -7.23
C PHE A 186 -3.91 10.68 -7.65
#